data_f902e12d5662d21cfad47dd458f9d7f7
#
_entry.id   f902e12d5662d21cfad47dd458f9d7f7
#
_cell.length_a   1.000
_cell.length_b   1.000
_cell.length_c   1.000
_cell.angle_alpha   90.00
_cell.angle_beta   90.00
_cell.angle_gamma   90.00
#
_symmetry.space_group_name_H-M   'P 1'
#
loop_
_entity.id
_entity.type
_entity.pdbx_description
1 polymer ?
#
loop_
_entity_poly.entity_id
_entity_poly.type
_entity_poly.pdbx_seq_one_letter_code
_entity_poly.pdbx_strand_id
1 'polypeptide(L)'
;MKKRRCLVHELVLNKDKSIITVVNGISYVLIKLCKYKNDKVFLNDINYIQNMTVNIECDKSLVRNDWIKLWSEKIDYYEYQISQVGKKYPLLCDSLSYFIGMGENAISYLVNNLDSKTNVNLVVSHKRIYQERGSLNFYDPLNFVVDSRVRDVAEFIKETFYNKTLNLYDLKSYFNMANLNKNEYILLLGRLLFPTYYFDIYDDIINNGKSEELVINIIDRTDEYESLLNTIYKFILYEKKVRLEPIEWLQDKN
;
A
#
# COMPACT_ATOMS: atom_id res chain seq x y z
N MET A 1 -20.46 4.10 -4.22
CA MET A 1 -19.85 5.44 -4.05
C MET A 1 -20.72 6.55 -4.64
N LYS A 2 -21.19 6.54 -5.89
CA LYS A 2 -22.11 7.59 -6.41
C LYS A 2 -23.32 7.87 -5.52
N LYS A 3 -23.97 6.82 -4.98
CA LYS A 3 -25.12 6.96 -4.05
C LYS A 3 -24.76 7.73 -2.78
N ARG A 4 -23.49 7.72 -2.33
CA ARG A 4 -22.99 8.44 -1.15
C ARG A 4 -22.37 9.80 -1.51
N ARG A 5 -22.49 10.28 -2.76
CA ARG A 5 -21.91 11.53 -3.27
C ARG A 5 -20.38 11.62 -3.07
N CYS A 6 -19.69 10.50 -3.09
CA CYS A 6 -18.23 10.47 -2.98
C CYS A 6 -17.59 10.99 -4.27
N LEU A 7 -16.54 11.79 -4.14
CA LEU A 7 -15.76 12.27 -5.27
C LEU A 7 -15.04 11.08 -5.94
N VAL A 8 -15.34 10.83 -7.20
CA VAL A 8 -14.78 9.72 -7.99
C VAL A 8 -14.95 10.01 -9.48
N HIS A 9 -13.99 9.59 -10.29
CA HIS A 9 -14.13 9.64 -11.74
C HIS A 9 -15.27 8.74 -12.21
N GLU A 10 -15.88 9.09 -13.32
CA GLU A 10 -17.03 8.37 -13.86
C GLU A 10 -16.61 7.49 -15.05
N LEU A 11 -16.87 6.18 -14.96
CA LEU A 11 -16.73 5.28 -16.09
C LEU A 11 -17.84 5.58 -17.10
N VAL A 12 -17.47 5.86 -18.35
CA VAL A 12 -18.40 6.18 -19.43
C VAL A 12 -18.68 4.92 -20.23
N LEU A 13 -19.95 4.57 -20.34
CA LEU A 13 -20.36 3.42 -21.17
C LEU A 13 -20.31 3.79 -22.65
N ASN A 14 -19.88 2.85 -23.48
CA ASN A 14 -19.98 2.95 -24.94
C ASN A 14 -21.43 2.78 -25.42
N LYS A 15 -21.65 2.80 -26.74
CA LYS A 15 -22.99 2.66 -27.35
C LYS A 15 -23.63 1.31 -27.03
N ASP A 16 -22.83 0.27 -26.80
CA ASP A 16 -23.27 -1.09 -26.47
C ASP A 16 -23.47 -1.29 -24.96
N LYS A 17 -23.45 -0.19 -24.17
CA LYS A 17 -23.53 -0.19 -22.71
C LYS A 17 -22.40 -0.97 -22.01
N SER A 18 -21.27 -1.17 -22.69
CA SER A 18 -20.05 -1.77 -22.13
C SER A 18 -19.11 -0.68 -21.63
N ILE A 19 -18.33 -1.02 -20.57
CA ILE A 19 -17.25 -0.17 -20.05
C ILE A 19 -16.04 -0.24 -21.00
N ILE A 20 -15.86 -1.39 -21.68
CA ILE A 20 -14.69 -1.65 -22.52
C ILE A 20 -15.07 -1.38 -23.99
N THR A 21 -14.22 -0.62 -24.68
CA THR A 21 -14.27 -0.42 -26.12
C THR A 21 -13.00 -0.97 -26.75
N VAL A 22 -13.11 -1.86 -27.73
CA VAL A 22 -11.96 -2.43 -28.43
C VAL A 22 -11.77 -1.68 -29.76
N VAL A 23 -10.56 -1.14 -29.97
CA VAL A 23 -10.16 -0.47 -31.22
C VAL A 23 -8.84 -1.08 -31.68
N ASN A 24 -8.80 -1.64 -32.86
CA ASN A 24 -7.61 -2.31 -33.41
C ASN A 24 -7.01 -3.39 -32.49
N GLY A 25 -7.86 -4.17 -31.80
CA GLY A 25 -7.44 -5.23 -30.87
C GLY A 25 -6.99 -4.73 -29.50
N ILE A 26 -7.00 -3.42 -29.25
CA ILE A 26 -6.63 -2.83 -27.97
C ILE A 26 -7.91 -2.44 -27.21
N SER A 27 -7.95 -2.81 -25.93
CA SER A 27 -9.05 -2.49 -25.02
C SER A 27 -8.85 -1.11 -24.39
N TYR A 28 -9.86 -0.26 -24.50
CA TYR A 28 -9.89 1.09 -23.90
C TYR A 28 -11.05 1.23 -22.93
N VAL A 29 -10.84 2.01 -21.89
CA VAL A 29 -11.88 2.48 -20.96
C VAL A 29 -11.91 4.00 -21.00
N LEU A 30 -13.10 4.57 -21.18
CA LEU A 30 -13.29 6.02 -21.16
C LEU A 30 -13.68 6.45 -19.74
N ILE A 31 -12.93 7.41 -19.20
CA ILE A 31 -13.13 7.94 -17.86
C ILE A 31 -13.41 9.45 -17.96
N LYS A 32 -14.52 9.88 -17.38
CA LYS A 32 -14.84 11.29 -17.19
C LYS A 32 -14.31 11.75 -15.83
N LEU A 33 -13.39 12.70 -15.84
CA LEU A 33 -12.75 13.19 -14.64
C LEU A 33 -13.72 13.95 -13.74
N CYS A 34 -13.69 13.69 -12.45
CA CYS A 34 -14.31 14.54 -11.45
C CYS A 34 -13.47 15.82 -11.25
N LYS A 35 -14.07 16.86 -10.70
CA LYS A 35 -13.34 18.09 -10.34
C LYS A 35 -12.61 17.84 -9.01
N TYR A 36 -11.29 17.87 -9.04
CA TYR A 36 -10.43 17.82 -7.86
C TYR A 36 -9.60 19.10 -7.76
N LYS A 37 -9.15 19.42 -6.54
CA LYS A 37 -8.49 20.72 -6.27
C LYS A 37 -6.98 20.66 -6.48
N ASN A 38 -6.36 19.51 -6.21
CA ASN A 38 -4.92 19.35 -6.17
C ASN A 38 -4.50 18.12 -6.99
N ASP A 39 -3.33 18.18 -7.64
CA ASP A 39 -2.75 17.01 -8.32
C ASP A 39 -2.10 16.01 -7.36
N LYS A 40 -1.79 16.45 -6.13
CA LYS A 40 -1.22 15.59 -5.09
C LYS A 40 -2.30 15.03 -4.18
N VAL A 41 -2.06 13.83 -3.66
CA VAL A 41 -2.90 13.18 -2.64
C VAL A 41 -2.40 13.57 -1.25
N PHE A 42 -3.32 13.86 -0.35
CA PHE A 42 -3.06 14.14 1.05
C PHE A 42 -3.77 13.14 1.96
N LEU A 43 -3.33 13.03 3.21
CA LEU A 43 -3.98 12.17 4.21
C LEU A 43 -5.46 12.51 4.42
N ASN A 44 -5.83 13.78 4.23
CA ASN A 44 -7.24 14.20 4.29
C ASN A 44 -8.09 13.63 3.16
N ASP A 45 -7.53 13.44 1.96
CA ASP A 45 -8.24 12.81 0.84
C ASP A 45 -8.47 11.33 1.14
N ILE A 46 -7.47 10.65 1.71
CA ILE A 46 -7.57 9.26 2.16
C ILE A 46 -8.66 9.15 3.23
N ASN A 47 -8.61 9.98 4.26
CA ASN A 47 -9.61 9.99 5.33
C ASN A 47 -11.03 10.28 4.81
N TYR A 48 -11.16 11.18 3.83
CA TYR A 48 -12.45 11.47 3.21
C TYR A 48 -13.05 10.23 2.52
N ILE A 49 -12.29 9.55 1.66
CA ILE A 49 -12.78 8.34 0.98
C ILE A 49 -13.11 7.24 1.99
N GLN A 50 -12.27 7.02 2.97
CA GLN A 50 -12.47 6.03 4.01
C GLN A 50 -13.78 6.27 4.76
N ASN A 51 -14.02 7.48 5.26
CA ASN A 51 -15.24 7.83 5.98
C ASN A 51 -16.49 7.68 5.12
N MET A 52 -16.40 8.01 3.83
CA MET A 52 -17.53 7.89 2.90
C MET A 52 -17.83 6.43 2.50
N THR A 53 -16.93 5.49 2.78
CA THR A 53 -17.02 4.11 2.28
C THR A 53 -16.99 3.04 3.36
N VAL A 54 -17.02 3.40 4.64
CA VAL A 54 -17.14 2.44 5.73
C VAL A 54 -18.32 1.49 5.49
N ASN A 55 -18.06 0.18 5.62
CA ASN A 55 -19.03 -0.89 5.43
C ASN A 55 -19.76 -0.83 4.06
N ILE A 56 -18.98 -0.54 3.00
CA ILE A 56 -19.51 -0.53 1.65
C ILE A 56 -19.83 -1.97 1.20
N GLU A 57 -21.02 -2.17 0.64
CA GLU A 57 -21.36 -3.41 -0.06
C GLU A 57 -20.59 -3.47 -1.37
N CYS A 58 -19.87 -4.56 -1.60
CA CYS A 58 -19.07 -4.77 -2.80
C CYS A 58 -19.02 -6.24 -3.21
N ASP A 59 -18.58 -6.48 -4.43
CA ASP A 59 -18.26 -7.82 -4.88
C ASP A 59 -17.02 -8.35 -4.13
N LYS A 60 -17.05 -9.64 -3.74
CA LYS A 60 -15.96 -10.30 -3.03
C LYS A 60 -14.63 -10.27 -3.82
N SER A 61 -14.70 -10.22 -5.14
CA SER A 61 -13.51 -10.12 -6.01
C SER A 61 -12.72 -8.83 -5.83
N LEU A 62 -13.32 -7.79 -5.23
CA LEU A 62 -12.64 -6.53 -4.92
C LEU A 62 -11.96 -6.53 -3.54
N VAL A 63 -12.26 -7.51 -2.68
CA VAL A 63 -11.71 -7.58 -1.32
C VAL A 63 -10.27 -8.11 -1.37
N ARG A 64 -9.37 -7.41 -0.65
CA ARG A 64 -7.92 -7.68 -0.62
C ARG A 64 -7.34 -7.68 0.78
N ASN A 65 -8.11 -8.14 1.78
CA ASN A 65 -7.71 -8.13 3.19
C ASN A 65 -7.00 -9.40 3.68
N ASP A 66 -6.84 -10.40 2.85
CA ASP A 66 -6.07 -11.61 3.18
C ASP A 66 -4.57 -11.43 2.85
N TRP A 67 -3.93 -10.52 3.60
CA TRP A 67 -2.54 -10.15 3.32
C TRP A 67 -1.56 -11.29 3.62
N ILE A 68 -1.80 -12.06 4.68
CA ILE A 68 -0.91 -13.16 5.09
C ILE A 68 -0.76 -14.14 3.92
N LYS A 69 -1.88 -14.62 3.38
CA LYS A 69 -1.86 -15.55 2.25
C LYS A 69 -1.24 -14.92 0.99
N LEU A 70 -1.72 -13.72 0.63
CA LEU A 70 -1.25 -13.04 -0.59
C LEU A 70 0.25 -12.72 -0.55
N TRP A 71 0.78 -12.40 0.62
CA TRP A 71 2.20 -12.09 0.78
C TRP A 71 3.07 -13.35 0.80
N SER A 72 2.61 -14.45 1.43
CA SER A 72 3.31 -15.73 1.37
C SER A 72 3.45 -16.23 -0.06
N GLU A 73 2.34 -16.26 -0.82
CA GLU A 73 2.35 -16.64 -2.23
C GLU A 73 3.27 -15.73 -3.07
N LYS A 74 3.35 -14.45 -2.73
CA LYS A 74 4.21 -13.49 -3.43
C LYS A 74 5.69 -13.71 -3.12
N ILE A 75 6.06 -14.01 -1.89
CA ILE A 75 7.42 -14.33 -1.48
C ILE A 75 7.89 -15.60 -2.20
N ASP A 76 7.12 -16.70 -2.13
CA ASP A 76 7.43 -17.95 -2.81
C ASP A 76 7.68 -17.74 -4.32
N TYR A 77 6.85 -16.88 -4.93
CA TYR A 77 7.00 -16.54 -6.34
C TYR A 77 8.32 -15.80 -6.63
N TYR A 78 8.73 -14.83 -5.82
CA TYR A 78 9.97 -14.09 -6.03
C TYR A 78 11.21 -14.94 -5.80
N GLU A 79 11.21 -15.81 -4.80
CA GLU A 79 12.32 -16.76 -4.57
C GLU A 79 12.46 -17.71 -5.75
N TYR A 80 11.35 -18.26 -6.24
CA TYR A 80 11.37 -19.09 -7.43
C TYR A 80 11.87 -18.33 -8.65
N GLN A 81 11.34 -17.13 -8.91
CA GLN A 81 11.69 -16.35 -10.10
C GLN A 81 13.17 -15.95 -10.12
N ILE A 82 13.72 -15.45 -9.00
CA ILE A 82 15.13 -15.06 -8.94
C ILE A 82 16.06 -16.25 -9.13
N SER A 83 15.67 -17.44 -8.68
CA SER A 83 16.44 -18.67 -8.90
C SER A 83 16.62 -18.98 -10.38
N GLN A 84 15.67 -18.56 -11.22
CA GLN A 84 15.71 -18.79 -12.67
C GLN A 84 16.48 -17.71 -13.43
N VAL A 85 16.37 -16.44 -13.00
CA VAL A 85 16.86 -15.29 -13.78
C VAL A 85 17.95 -14.48 -13.08
N GLY A 86 18.29 -14.77 -11.83
CA GLY A 86 19.17 -13.97 -10.97
C GLY A 86 20.56 -13.68 -11.58
N LYS A 87 21.11 -14.61 -12.38
CA LYS A 87 22.39 -14.38 -13.07
C LYS A 87 22.39 -13.15 -13.99
N LYS A 88 21.22 -12.75 -14.48
CA LYS A 88 21.05 -11.56 -15.34
C LYS A 88 20.90 -10.28 -14.52
N TYR A 89 20.55 -10.39 -13.24
CA TYR A 89 20.19 -9.27 -12.37
C TYR A 89 20.96 -9.34 -11.04
N PRO A 90 22.26 -9.03 -11.02
CA PRO A 90 23.11 -9.19 -9.82
C PRO A 90 22.63 -8.31 -8.64
N LEU A 91 22.21 -7.05 -8.86
CA LEU A 91 21.74 -6.19 -7.78
C LEU A 91 20.45 -6.73 -7.13
N LEU A 92 19.52 -7.26 -7.93
CA LEU A 92 18.33 -7.92 -7.39
C LEU A 92 18.70 -9.18 -6.64
N CYS A 93 19.63 -9.99 -7.17
CA CYS A 93 20.06 -11.23 -6.53
C CYS A 93 20.69 -10.97 -5.15
N ASP A 94 21.51 -9.94 -5.05
CA ASP A 94 22.22 -9.58 -3.81
C ASP A 94 21.29 -8.96 -2.75
N SER A 95 20.29 -8.18 -3.18
CA SER A 95 19.39 -7.47 -2.26
C SER A 95 18.15 -8.26 -1.86
N LEU A 96 17.67 -9.19 -2.69
CA LEU A 96 16.38 -9.84 -2.52
C LEU A 96 16.24 -10.54 -1.17
N SER A 97 17.29 -11.24 -0.69
CA SER A 97 17.24 -11.99 0.56
C SER A 97 16.87 -11.13 1.77
N TYR A 98 17.37 -9.89 1.82
CA TYR A 98 17.01 -8.93 2.85
C TYR A 98 15.51 -8.57 2.80
N PHE A 99 14.99 -8.26 1.62
CA PHE A 99 13.58 -7.87 1.46
C PHE A 99 12.61 -9.05 1.59
N ILE A 100 13.03 -10.28 1.25
CA ILE A 100 12.30 -11.51 1.59
C ILE A 100 12.19 -11.61 3.12
N GLY A 101 13.31 -11.50 3.86
CA GLY A 101 13.31 -11.54 5.31
C GLY A 101 12.42 -10.46 5.95
N MET A 102 12.39 -9.23 5.41
CA MET A 102 11.43 -8.20 5.84
C MET A 102 9.98 -8.65 5.62
N GLY A 103 9.69 -9.26 4.47
CA GLY A 103 8.36 -9.76 4.13
C GLY A 103 7.92 -10.89 5.05
N GLU A 104 8.79 -11.86 5.34
CA GLU A 104 8.54 -12.95 6.29
C GLU A 104 8.31 -12.43 7.72
N ASN A 105 9.10 -11.44 8.15
CA ASN A 105 8.90 -10.76 9.42
C ASN A 105 7.53 -10.06 9.48
N ALA A 106 7.10 -9.41 8.40
CA ALA A 106 5.78 -8.80 8.33
C ALA A 106 4.64 -9.83 8.47
N ILE A 107 4.76 -10.97 7.77
CA ILE A 107 3.80 -12.08 7.85
C ILE A 107 3.76 -12.65 9.26
N SER A 108 4.92 -12.99 9.82
CA SER A 108 5.05 -13.52 11.18
C SER A 108 4.47 -12.55 12.22
N TYR A 109 4.76 -11.26 12.08
CA TYR A 109 4.21 -10.24 12.95
C TYR A 109 2.66 -10.22 12.91
N LEU A 110 2.05 -10.29 11.74
CA LEU A 110 0.59 -10.34 11.63
C LEU A 110 0.02 -11.65 12.20
N VAL A 111 0.60 -12.80 11.87
CA VAL A 111 0.15 -14.12 12.36
C VAL A 111 0.12 -14.16 13.88
N ASN A 112 1.16 -13.62 14.52
CA ASN A 112 1.32 -13.72 15.97
C ASN A 112 0.51 -12.66 16.75
N ASN A 113 0.10 -11.57 16.11
CA ASN A 113 -0.44 -10.42 16.83
C ASN A 113 -1.89 -10.07 16.50
N LEU A 114 -2.42 -10.50 15.34
CA LEU A 114 -3.80 -10.20 14.99
C LEU A 114 -4.78 -11.00 15.85
N ASP A 115 -5.70 -10.30 16.49
CA ASP A 115 -6.84 -10.91 17.16
C ASP A 115 -7.95 -11.19 16.13
N SER A 116 -8.20 -12.46 15.85
CA SER A 116 -9.24 -12.90 14.91
C SER A 116 -10.67 -12.50 15.32
N LYS A 117 -10.89 -12.13 16.58
CA LYS A 117 -12.20 -11.73 17.10
C LYS A 117 -12.50 -10.24 16.89
N THR A 118 -11.49 -9.43 16.62
CA THR A 118 -11.68 -7.99 16.44
C THR A 118 -11.96 -7.67 14.98
N ASN A 119 -13.13 -7.11 14.70
CA ASN A 119 -13.48 -6.67 13.36
C ASN A 119 -12.59 -5.53 12.89
N VAL A 120 -12.12 -5.64 11.66
CA VAL A 120 -11.41 -4.58 10.95
C VAL A 120 -12.39 -3.89 10.00
N ASN A 121 -12.44 -2.56 10.06
CA ASN A 121 -13.28 -1.80 9.15
C ASN A 121 -12.74 -1.89 7.72
N LEU A 122 -13.55 -2.44 6.83
CA LEU A 122 -13.26 -2.46 5.41
C LEU A 122 -13.82 -1.20 4.74
N VAL A 123 -12.99 -0.59 3.91
CA VAL A 123 -13.29 0.63 3.16
C VAL A 123 -12.82 0.51 1.72
N VAL A 124 -13.22 1.43 0.87
CA VAL A 124 -12.55 1.58 -0.43
C VAL A 124 -11.13 2.08 -0.18
N SER A 125 -10.19 1.34 -0.71
CA SER A 125 -8.76 1.60 -0.71
C SER A 125 -8.22 1.50 -2.14
N HIS A 126 -6.94 1.70 -2.33
CA HIS A 126 -6.30 1.73 -3.63
C HIS A 126 -5.33 0.57 -3.80
N LYS A 127 -5.13 0.12 -5.04
CA LYS A 127 -4.07 -0.84 -5.37
C LYS A 127 -2.72 -0.25 -5.00
N ARG A 128 -2.48 1.00 -5.43
CA ARG A 128 -1.32 1.83 -5.10
C ARG A 128 -1.72 3.29 -4.99
N ILE A 129 -0.97 4.05 -4.20
CA ILE A 129 -1.05 5.51 -4.12
C ILE A 129 0.24 6.07 -4.72
N TYR A 130 0.09 6.96 -5.69
CA TYR A 130 1.19 7.67 -6.33
C TYR A 130 1.05 9.16 -6.11
N GLN A 131 2.16 9.87 -5.88
CA GLN A 131 2.15 11.32 -5.75
C GLN A 131 2.21 12.03 -7.12
N GLU A 132 2.86 11.43 -8.10
CA GLU A 132 2.85 11.92 -9.46
C GLU A 132 1.48 11.68 -10.09
N ARG A 133 0.81 12.75 -10.56
CA ARG A 133 -0.58 12.73 -11.01
C ARG A 133 -1.52 12.04 -10.01
N GLY A 134 -1.22 12.25 -8.71
CA GLY A 134 -1.83 11.51 -7.62
C GLY A 134 -3.35 11.55 -7.64
N SER A 135 -3.94 12.75 -7.79
CA SER A 135 -5.41 12.89 -7.80
C SER A 135 -6.07 12.21 -9.00
N LEU A 136 -5.43 12.15 -10.16
CA LEU A 136 -5.93 11.41 -11.31
C LEU A 136 -6.06 9.92 -10.98
N ASN A 137 -5.02 9.33 -10.39
CA ASN A 137 -5.00 7.91 -10.01
C ASN A 137 -5.87 7.64 -8.78
N PHE A 138 -5.90 8.59 -7.82
CA PHE A 138 -6.61 8.45 -6.55
C PHE A 138 -8.13 8.41 -6.72
N TYR A 139 -8.70 9.18 -7.64
CA TYR A 139 -10.13 9.17 -7.91
C TYR A 139 -10.55 8.19 -9.03
N ASP A 140 -9.61 7.39 -9.55
CA ASP A 140 -9.89 6.40 -10.59
C ASP A 140 -10.50 5.12 -9.99
N PRO A 141 -11.77 4.78 -10.34
CA PRO A 141 -12.42 3.58 -9.83
C PRO A 141 -11.75 2.28 -10.27
N LEU A 142 -10.93 2.28 -11.32
CA LEU A 142 -10.18 1.10 -11.77
C LEU A 142 -9.00 0.77 -10.85
N ASN A 143 -8.58 1.74 -10.04
CA ASN A 143 -7.54 1.55 -9.02
C ASN A 143 -8.11 1.11 -7.66
N PHE A 144 -9.43 1.02 -7.50
CA PHE A 144 -10.05 0.70 -6.22
C PHE A 144 -9.98 -0.80 -5.90
N VAL A 145 -9.83 -1.06 -4.60
CA VAL A 145 -10.01 -2.34 -3.93
C VAL A 145 -10.80 -2.10 -2.65
N VAL A 146 -11.23 -3.15 -1.98
CA VAL A 146 -11.82 -3.06 -0.64
C VAL A 146 -10.89 -3.74 0.34
N ASP A 147 -10.43 -2.99 1.34
CA ASP A 147 -9.40 -3.46 2.27
C ASP A 147 -9.52 -2.73 3.62
N SER A 148 -8.66 -3.09 4.57
CA SER A 148 -8.49 -2.33 5.80
C SER A 148 -8.14 -0.87 5.51
N ARG A 149 -8.72 0.05 6.29
CA ARG A 149 -8.47 1.49 6.13
C ARG A 149 -7.01 1.89 6.28
N VAL A 150 -6.18 1.09 6.95
CA VAL A 150 -4.75 1.39 7.11
C VAL A 150 -3.92 1.09 5.86
N ARG A 151 -4.50 0.38 4.86
CA ARG A 151 -3.79 0.08 3.62
C ARG A 151 -3.28 1.35 2.94
N ASP A 152 -4.17 2.28 2.66
CA ASP A 152 -3.84 3.50 1.92
C ASP A 152 -2.88 4.40 2.70
N VAL A 153 -3.01 4.41 4.03
CA VAL A 153 -2.10 5.15 4.90
C VAL A 153 -0.69 4.60 4.83
N ALA A 154 -0.54 3.27 4.88
CA ALA A 154 0.76 2.64 4.75
C ALA A 154 1.38 2.87 3.36
N GLU A 155 0.60 2.75 2.29
CA GLU A 155 1.09 3.04 0.93
C GLU A 155 1.47 4.52 0.78
N PHE A 156 0.69 5.45 1.35
CA PHE A 156 1.02 6.88 1.37
C PHE A 156 2.33 7.17 2.10
N ILE A 157 2.54 6.54 3.27
CA ILE A 157 3.78 6.71 4.04
C ILE A 157 4.99 6.25 3.21
N LYS A 158 4.92 5.07 2.60
CA LYS A 158 6.00 4.54 1.75
C LYS A 158 6.27 5.45 0.56
N GLU A 159 5.23 5.80 -0.20
CA GLU A 159 5.34 6.66 -1.38
C GLU A 159 5.97 8.00 -1.03
N THR A 160 5.49 8.66 0.02
CA THR A 160 6.00 9.97 0.44
C THR A 160 7.39 9.88 1.07
N PHE A 161 7.73 8.77 1.72
CA PHE A 161 9.07 8.52 2.23
C PHE A 161 10.07 8.41 1.10
N TYR A 162 9.87 7.52 0.12
CA TYR A 162 10.81 7.32 -0.98
C TYR A 162 10.91 8.54 -1.90
N ASN A 163 9.84 9.34 -2.03
CA ASN A 163 9.85 10.63 -2.73
C ASN A 163 10.36 11.80 -1.89
N LYS A 164 10.83 11.58 -0.66
CA LYS A 164 11.38 12.61 0.26
C LYS A 164 10.38 13.75 0.57
N THR A 165 9.09 13.44 0.57
CA THR A 165 8.01 14.42 0.83
C THR A 165 7.21 14.10 2.10
N LEU A 166 7.58 13.06 2.85
CA LEU A 166 6.90 12.66 4.08
C LEU A 166 6.99 13.76 5.14
N ASN A 167 5.83 14.16 5.66
CA ASN A 167 5.71 15.08 6.79
C ASN A 167 5.20 14.33 8.02
N LEU A 168 6.06 14.17 9.02
CA LEU A 168 5.71 13.47 10.25
C LEU A 168 4.65 14.20 11.09
N TYR A 169 4.55 15.52 11.00
CA TYR A 169 3.51 16.28 11.70
C TYR A 169 2.12 15.97 11.14
N ASP A 170 1.97 15.94 9.82
CA ASP A 170 0.72 15.58 9.16
C ASP A 170 0.33 14.14 9.47
N LEU A 171 1.30 13.23 9.54
CA LEU A 171 1.10 11.84 9.89
C LEU A 171 0.60 11.70 11.35
N LYS A 172 1.23 12.39 12.30
CA LYS A 172 0.78 12.42 13.71
C LYS A 172 -0.62 13.01 13.84
N SER A 173 -0.91 14.09 13.11
CA SER A 173 -2.24 14.70 13.06
C SER A 173 -3.29 13.71 12.56
N TYR A 174 -2.99 12.99 11.47
CA TYR A 174 -3.87 11.93 10.95
C TYR A 174 -4.15 10.86 12.01
N PHE A 175 -3.13 10.30 12.66
CA PHE A 175 -3.31 9.27 13.69
C PHE A 175 -4.09 9.77 14.91
N ASN A 176 -4.03 11.07 15.21
CA ASN A 176 -4.85 11.66 16.27
C ASN A 176 -6.33 11.69 15.91
N MET A 177 -6.67 11.89 14.66
CA MET A 177 -8.05 11.96 14.19
C MET A 177 -8.65 10.59 13.82
N ALA A 178 -7.83 9.67 13.32
CA ALA A 178 -8.30 8.42 12.71
C ALA A 178 -8.90 7.41 13.71
N ASN A 179 -8.59 7.54 15.01
CA ASN A 179 -9.07 6.67 16.09
C ASN A 179 -8.97 5.16 15.73
N LEU A 180 -7.75 4.72 15.38
CA LEU A 180 -7.47 3.33 15.02
C LEU A 180 -7.55 2.42 16.24
N ASN A 181 -8.11 1.23 16.09
CA ASN A 181 -8.07 0.18 17.12
C ASN A 181 -6.73 -0.58 17.10
N LYS A 182 -6.52 -1.48 18.09
CA LYS A 182 -5.28 -2.25 18.22
C LYS A 182 -4.98 -3.06 16.95
N ASN A 183 -5.94 -3.77 16.39
CA ASN A 183 -5.74 -4.57 15.18
C ASN A 183 -5.41 -3.71 13.97
N GLU A 184 -5.99 -2.52 13.86
CA GLU A 184 -5.65 -1.59 12.77
C GLU A 184 -4.21 -1.06 12.90
N TYR A 185 -3.70 -0.82 14.11
CA TYR A 185 -2.28 -0.49 14.30
C TYR A 185 -1.36 -1.68 13.99
N ILE A 186 -1.74 -2.91 14.35
CA ILE A 186 -0.99 -4.13 13.98
C ILE A 186 -0.94 -4.27 12.46
N LEU A 187 -2.08 -4.14 11.78
CA LEU A 187 -2.15 -4.18 10.32
C LEU A 187 -1.32 -3.06 9.67
N LEU A 188 -1.35 -1.84 10.22
CA LEU A 188 -0.54 -0.73 9.72
C LEU A 188 0.95 -1.07 9.77
N LEU A 189 1.44 -1.54 10.92
CA LEU A 189 2.85 -1.92 11.08
C LEU A 189 3.23 -3.09 10.18
N GLY A 190 2.41 -4.15 10.14
CA GLY A 190 2.65 -5.28 9.24
C GLY A 190 2.75 -4.84 7.78
N ARG A 191 1.86 -3.92 7.35
CA ARG A 191 1.92 -3.42 5.98
C ARG A 191 3.10 -2.49 5.72
N LEU A 192 3.54 -1.72 6.69
CA LEU A 192 4.76 -0.93 6.59
C LEU A 192 6.01 -1.82 6.53
N LEU A 193 6.04 -2.90 7.32
CA LEU A 193 7.12 -3.89 7.31
C LEU A 193 7.20 -4.64 5.96
N PHE A 194 6.07 -4.99 5.34
CA PHE A 194 6.09 -5.71 4.07
C PHE A 194 6.60 -4.81 2.94
N PRO A 195 7.70 -5.14 2.24
CA PRO A 195 8.41 -4.23 1.35
C PRO A 195 7.76 -4.12 -0.05
N THR A 196 6.50 -3.68 -0.11
CA THR A 196 5.76 -3.55 -1.38
C THR A 196 6.48 -2.69 -2.40
N TYR A 197 7.16 -1.63 -1.97
CA TYR A 197 7.85 -0.70 -2.87
C TYR A 197 9.04 -1.38 -3.58
N TYR A 198 9.80 -2.21 -2.85
CA TYR A 198 10.88 -3.01 -3.45
C TYR A 198 10.32 -4.02 -4.47
N PHE A 199 9.28 -4.76 -4.09
CA PHE A 199 8.70 -5.77 -4.97
C PHE A 199 8.04 -5.18 -6.22
N ASP A 200 7.47 -3.98 -6.14
CA ASP A 200 6.92 -3.30 -7.32
C ASP A 200 8.04 -2.91 -8.31
N ILE A 201 9.19 -2.44 -7.81
CA ILE A 201 10.37 -2.17 -8.65
C ILE A 201 10.98 -3.46 -9.20
N TYR A 202 11.05 -4.51 -8.39
CA TYR A 202 11.46 -5.83 -8.84
C TYR A 202 10.61 -6.31 -10.03
N ASP A 203 9.29 -6.24 -9.88
CA ASP A 203 8.35 -6.61 -10.97
C ASP A 203 8.58 -5.74 -12.23
N ASP A 204 8.84 -4.46 -12.07
CA ASP A 204 9.13 -3.54 -13.18
C ASP A 204 10.45 -3.89 -13.91
N ILE A 205 11.47 -4.29 -13.19
CA ILE A 205 12.76 -4.71 -13.78
C ILE A 205 12.60 -6.01 -14.55
N ILE A 206 12.01 -7.04 -13.92
CA ILE A 206 11.93 -8.38 -14.49
C ILE A 206 10.90 -8.44 -15.62
N ASN A 207 9.71 -7.88 -15.42
CA ASN A 207 8.57 -8.05 -16.33
C ASN A 207 8.46 -6.94 -17.39
N ASN A 208 8.94 -5.73 -17.07
CA ASN A 208 8.83 -4.56 -17.94
C ASN A 208 10.19 -4.12 -18.52
N GLY A 209 11.28 -4.83 -18.21
CA GLY A 209 12.62 -4.59 -18.75
C GLY A 209 13.24 -3.25 -18.33
N LYS A 210 12.85 -2.72 -17.15
CA LYS A 210 13.46 -1.51 -16.61
C LYS A 210 14.89 -1.78 -16.12
N SER A 211 15.68 -0.70 -15.92
CA SER A 211 17.04 -0.80 -15.39
C SER A 211 17.03 -1.32 -13.96
N GLU A 212 17.96 -2.23 -13.65
CA GLU A 212 18.20 -2.76 -12.30
C GLU A 212 18.64 -1.67 -11.31
N GLU A 213 19.24 -0.59 -11.79
CA GLU A 213 19.69 0.55 -10.97
C GLU A 213 18.54 1.22 -10.19
N LEU A 214 17.28 1.01 -10.59
CA LEU A 214 16.13 1.54 -9.87
C LEU A 214 16.04 1.03 -8.44
N VAL A 215 16.59 -0.15 -8.13
CA VAL A 215 16.56 -0.73 -6.78
C VAL A 215 17.55 -0.02 -5.84
N ILE A 216 18.60 0.64 -6.36
CA ILE A 216 19.66 1.28 -5.56
C ILE A 216 19.07 2.32 -4.59
N ASN A 217 18.12 3.15 -5.06
CA ASN A 217 17.50 4.15 -4.20
C ASN A 217 16.76 3.53 -2.99
N ILE A 218 16.28 2.30 -3.11
CA ILE A 218 15.62 1.60 -2.00
C ILE A 218 16.68 1.03 -1.06
N ILE A 219 17.72 0.39 -1.62
CA ILE A 219 18.80 -0.22 -0.85
C ILE A 219 19.49 0.85 0.00
N ASP A 220 19.89 1.97 -0.60
CA ASP A 220 20.60 3.06 0.07
C ASP A 220 19.80 3.71 1.19
N ARG A 221 18.48 3.58 1.18
CA ARG A 221 17.58 4.20 2.17
C ARG A 221 16.99 3.20 3.17
N THR A 222 17.50 1.99 3.19
CA THR A 222 16.99 0.94 4.09
C THR A 222 17.09 1.35 5.56
N ASP A 223 18.25 1.84 6.01
CA ASP A 223 18.45 2.27 7.40
C ASP A 223 17.53 3.46 7.79
N GLU A 224 17.34 4.42 6.87
CA GLU A 224 16.40 5.52 7.08
C GLU A 224 14.96 5.01 7.21
N TYR A 225 14.58 4.01 6.41
CA TYR A 225 13.24 3.44 6.46
C TYR A 225 13.01 2.64 7.75
N GLU A 226 13.99 1.86 8.19
CA GLU A 226 13.93 1.16 9.48
C GLU A 226 13.82 2.14 10.66
N SER A 227 14.54 3.26 10.62
CA SER A 227 14.42 4.34 11.61
C SER A 227 13.03 4.98 11.61
N LEU A 228 12.42 5.16 10.43
CA LEU A 228 11.04 5.61 10.32
C LEU A 228 10.06 4.59 10.93
N LEU A 229 10.23 3.30 10.66
CA LEU A 229 9.41 2.23 11.24
C LEU A 229 9.48 2.24 12.78
N ASN A 230 10.69 2.38 13.33
CA ASN A 230 10.89 2.49 14.78
C ASN A 230 10.21 3.75 15.36
N THR A 231 10.29 4.88 14.66
CA THR A 231 9.62 6.13 15.04
C THR A 231 8.11 5.96 15.10
N ILE A 232 7.50 5.32 14.09
CA ILE A 232 6.06 5.04 14.05
C ILE A 232 5.68 4.05 15.15
N TYR A 233 6.45 2.99 15.35
CA TYR A 233 6.24 2.01 16.41
C TYR A 233 6.24 2.69 17.80
N LYS A 234 7.26 3.49 18.09
CA LYS A 234 7.38 4.23 19.36
C LYS A 234 6.22 5.23 19.56
N PHE A 235 5.80 5.90 18.50
CA PHE A 235 4.64 6.79 18.54
C PHE A 235 3.35 6.05 18.93
N ILE A 236 3.09 4.89 18.34
CA ILE A 236 1.92 4.07 18.65
C ILE A 236 1.98 3.57 20.10
N LEU A 237 3.14 3.10 20.53
CA LEU A 237 3.33 2.56 21.88
C LEU A 237 3.17 3.64 22.97
N TYR A 238 3.84 4.77 22.82
CA TYR A 238 3.96 5.77 23.89
C TYR A 238 2.91 6.88 23.80
N GLU A 239 2.61 7.40 22.60
CA GLU A 239 1.65 8.50 22.47
C GLU A 239 0.21 7.97 22.34
N LYS A 240 -0.01 6.87 21.60
CA LYS A 240 -1.33 6.24 21.48
C LYS A 240 -1.63 5.25 22.59
N LYS A 241 -0.63 4.88 23.40
CA LYS A 241 -0.74 3.94 24.51
C LYS A 241 -1.33 2.58 24.08
N VAL A 242 -1.07 2.17 22.85
CA VAL A 242 -1.49 0.87 22.32
C VAL A 242 -0.36 -0.12 22.57
N ARG A 243 -0.62 -1.13 23.41
CA ARG A 243 0.36 -2.19 23.69
C ARG A 243 0.48 -3.09 22.46
N LEU A 244 1.64 -3.01 21.80
CA LEU A 244 2.06 -3.83 20.68
C LEU A 244 3.17 -4.77 21.11
N GLU A 245 3.26 -5.94 20.50
CA GLU A 245 4.42 -6.83 20.72
C GLU A 245 5.68 -6.22 20.10
N PRO A 246 6.83 -6.40 20.74
CA PRO A 246 8.08 -5.84 20.26
C PRO A 246 8.49 -6.42 18.91
N ILE A 247 9.05 -5.56 18.07
CA ILE A 247 9.75 -5.95 16.85
C ILE A 247 11.23 -5.81 17.19
N GLU A 248 11.84 -6.92 17.64
CA GLU A 248 13.16 -6.91 18.29
C GLU A 248 14.24 -6.20 17.45
N TRP A 249 14.34 -6.55 16.16
CA TRP A 249 15.35 -5.97 15.28
C TRP A 249 15.16 -4.48 14.97
N LEU A 250 13.96 -3.90 15.21
CA LEU A 250 13.73 -2.45 15.11
C LEU A 250 14.17 -1.68 16.35
N GLN A 251 14.27 -2.34 17.52
CA GLN A 251 14.54 -1.62 18.78
C GLN A 251 15.97 -1.08 18.84
N ASP A 252 16.90 -1.71 18.15
CA ASP A 252 18.32 -1.33 18.10
C ASP A 252 18.60 -0.18 17.10
N LYS A 253 17.60 0.25 16.37
CA LYS A 253 17.69 1.35 15.40
C LYS A 253 17.29 2.68 16.06
N ASN A 254 18.27 3.51 16.37
CA ASN A 254 18.11 4.86 16.95
C ASN A 254 17.93 5.94 15.90
#